data_1085750c663a109aca1c2c5297565f9d
#
_entry.id   1085750c663a109aca1c2c5297565f9d
#
_cell.length_a   1.000
_cell.length_b   1.000
_cell.length_c   1.000
_cell.angle_alpha   90.00
_cell.angle_beta   90.00
_cell.angle_gamma   90.00
#
_symmetry.space_group_name_H-M   'P 1'
#
loop_
_entity.id
_entity.type
_entity.pdbx_description
1 polymer ?
#
loop_
_entity_poly.entity_id
_entity_poly.type
_entity_poly.pdbx_seq_one_letter_code
_entity_poly.pdbx_strand_id
1 'polypeptide(L)'
;MRCLVTGGAGFIGSNLVDGLLARGDEVTVVDNLSTGRRANLEGALAAGAKLAELDIRDAAALAALASEWRPERIFHLAAQIDVRKSIEDPAFDASINVGGTANVLDAARAAECRRVVFVSTGGAIYGEGAGQQLPLDEGAAIAPMSAYGQSKYAAEGYLALYERLYGISGIALRLGNVYGPRQDPLGEAGVIAIFCGKLRGGERPLIFGDGTQTRDYLYVGDVVAAALAAAESTVTGPVNLGTGREASVLKLAETLGRLGDSESFEPEFAGPRAGEVQRIALDASRAERELGWRPKTSLEDGLRQTLDAI
;
A
#
# COMPACT_ATOMS: atom_id res chain seq x y z
N MET A 1 17.18 -14.53 -2.42
CA MET A 1 17.20 -14.19 -0.98
C MET A 1 15.98 -14.80 -0.31
N ARG A 2 16.02 -15.00 1.01
CA ARG A 2 14.84 -15.38 1.79
C ARG A 2 14.09 -14.13 2.23
N CYS A 3 12.85 -14.01 1.78
CA CYS A 3 12.01 -12.85 2.03
C CYS A 3 10.77 -13.24 2.85
N LEU A 4 10.49 -12.52 3.92
CA LEU A 4 9.24 -12.61 4.67
C LEU A 4 8.32 -11.46 4.27
N VAL A 5 7.09 -11.76 3.84
CA VAL A 5 6.10 -10.76 3.42
C VAL A 5 4.89 -10.85 4.33
N THR A 6 4.70 -9.87 5.21
CA THR A 6 3.46 -9.78 6.00
C THR A 6 2.38 -9.06 5.20
N GLY A 7 1.13 -9.52 5.29
CA GLY A 7 0.06 -8.99 4.44
C GLY A 7 0.18 -9.43 2.97
N GLY A 8 0.88 -10.55 2.73
CA GLY A 8 1.19 -11.00 1.37
C GLY A 8 0.00 -11.59 0.61
N ALA A 9 -1.12 -11.93 1.28
CA ALA A 9 -2.36 -12.36 0.62
C ALA A 9 -3.26 -11.18 0.22
N GLY A 10 -2.90 -9.95 0.60
CA GLY A 10 -3.59 -8.72 0.22
C GLY A 10 -3.28 -8.28 -1.21
N PHE A 11 -3.87 -7.14 -1.62
CA PHE A 11 -3.71 -6.55 -2.94
C PHE A 11 -2.24 -6.29 -3.31
N ILE A 12 -1.59 -5.35 -2.62
CA ILE A 12 -0.19 -4.98 -2.92
C ILE A 12 0.75 -6.15 -2.60
N GLY A 13 0.50 -6.84 -1.47
CA GLY A 13 1.36 -7.93 -1.00
C GLY A 13 1.46 -9.08 -1.99
N SER A 14 0.34 -9.51 -2.59
CA SER A 14 0.35 -10.61 -3.55
C SER A 14 1.07 -10.28 -4.86
N ASN A 15 0.95 -9.03 -5.34
CA ASN A 15 1.72 -8.55 -6.48
C ASN A 15 3.24 -8.49 -6.15
N LEU A 16 3.60 -8.10 -4.91
CA LEU A 16 4.99 -8.11 -4.47
C LEU A 16 5.55 -9.53 -4.37
N VAL A 17 4.77 -10.48 -3.84
CA VAL A 17 5.16 -11.91 -3.77
C VAL A 17 5.49 -12.44 -5.15
N ASP A 18 4.66 -12.17 -6.16
CA ASP A 18 4.95 -12.57 -7.55
C ASP A 18 6.25 -11.92 -8.07
N GLY A 19 6.46 -10.64 -7.78
CA GLY A 19 7.69 -9.92 -8.17
C GLY A 19 8.96 -10.51 -7.52
N LEU A 20 8.88 -10.92 -6.25
CA LEU A 20 9.97 -11.59 -5.54
C LEU A 20 10.29 -12.96 -6.14
N LEU A 21 9.26 -13.78 -6.38
CA LEU A 21 9.43 -15.09 -7.01
C LEU A 21 10.01 -14.99 -8.42
N ALA A 22 9.53 -14.03 -9.23
CA ALA A 22 10.07 -13.77 -10.57
C ALA A 22 11.55 -13.36 -10.55
N ARG A 23 12.01 -12.75 -9.46
CA ARG A 23 13.43 -12.44 -9.22
C ARG A 23 14.23 -13.66 -8.75
N GLY A 24 13.59 -14.78 -8.43
CA GLY A 24 14.22 -16.00 -7.91
C GLY A 24 14.42 -16.01 -6.39
N ASP A 25 13.67 -15.20 -5.67
CA ASP A 25 13.69 -15.20 -4.19
C ASP A 25 12.85 -16.33 -3.61
N GLU A 26 13.22 -16.80 -2.42
CA GLU A 26 12.41 -17.68 -1.60
C GLU A 26 11.47 -16.83 -0.73
N VAL A 27 10.16 -17.09 -0.78
CA VAL A 27 9.17 -16.25 -0.13
C VAL A 27 8.34 -17.03 0.89
N THR A 28 8.29 -16.52 2.13
CA THR A 28 7.29 -16.91 3.13
C THR A 28 6.36 -15.73 3.37
N VAL A 29 5.07 -15.98 3.21
CA VAL A 29 3.98 -15.03 3.47
C VAL A 29 3.46 -15.25 4.88
N VAL A 30 3.22 -14.17 5.61
CA VAL A 30 2.46 -14.12 6.87
C VAL A 30 1.20 -13.30 6.62
N ASP A 31 0.03 -13.92 6.79
CA ASP A 31 -1.25 -13.26 6.60
C ASP A 31 -2.32 -13.98 7.45
N ASN A 32 -3.18 -13.26 8.15
CA ASN A 32 -4.27 -13.84 8.92
C ASN A 32 -5.55 -14.02 8.11
N LEU A 33 -5.51 -13.70 6.81
CA LEU A 33 -6.61 -13.77 5.84
C LEU A 33 -7.87 -12.99 6.25
N SER A 34 -7.75 -11.99 7.15
CA SER A 34 -8.88 -11.15 7.57
C SER A 34 -9.43 -10.29 6.44
N THR A 35 -8.55 -9.82 5.54
CA THR A 35 -8.88 -9.08 4.31
C THR A 35 -8.14 -9.64 3.10
N GLY A 36 -6.99 -10.26 3.31
CA GLY A 36 -6.24 -11.01 2.30
C GLY A 36 -7.01 -12.25 1.85
N ARG A 37 -6.76 -12.68 0.61
CA ARG A 37 -7.41 -13.86 0.03
C ARG A 37 -6.35 -14.86 -0.39
N ARG A 38 -6.49 -16.13 0.06
CA ARG A 38 -5.61 -17.23 -0.37
C ARG A 38 -5.56 -17.37 -1.89
N ALA A 39 -6.67 -17.09 -2.58
CA ALA A 39 -6.76 -17.08 -4.04
C ALA A 39 -5.74 -16.14 -4.71
N ASN A 40 -5.41 -15.02 -4.08
CA ASN A 40 -4.39 -14.11 -4.60
C ASN A 40 -2.98 -14.72 -4.65
N LEU A 41 -2.76 -15.82 -3.92
CA LEU A 41 -1.47 -16.50 -3.80
C LEU A 41 -1.41 -17.84 -4.55
N GLU A 42 -2.47 -18.29 -5.23
CA GLU A 42 -2.49 -19.62 -5.87
C GLU A 42 -1.28 -19.86 -6.78
N GLY A 43 -0.99 -18.92 -7.68
CA GLY A 43 0.18 -19.00 -8.55
C GLY A 43 1.50 -18.98 -7.77
N ALA A 44 1.61 -18.14 -6.77
CA ALA A 44 2.80 -18.03 -5.93
C ALA A 44 3.07 -19.31 -5.11
N LEU A 45 2.01 -19.91 -4.53
CA LEU A 45 2.10 -21.16 -3.80
C LEU A 45 2.51 -22.32 -4.71
N ALA A 46 1.95 -22.37 -5.93
CA ALA A 46 2.36 -23.34 -6.95
C ALA A 46 3.82 -23.15 -7.39
N ALA A 47 4.33 -21.92 -7.35
CA ALA A 47 5.73 -21.58 -7.64
C ALA A 47 6.67 -21.76 -6.43
N GLY A 48 6.18 -22.26 -5.29
CA GLY A 48 7.02 -22.61 -4.13
C GLY A 48 7.01 -21.61 -2.97
N ALA A 49 6.23 -20.53 -3.02
CA ALA A 49 6.02 -19.68 -1.85
C ALA A 49 5.33 -20.45 -0.74
N LYS A 50 5.55 -20.05 0.51
CA LYS A 50 4.89 -20.62 1.69
C LYS A 50 3.92 -19.61 2.28
N LEU A 51 2.78 -20.08 2.81
CA LEU A 51 1.82 -19.27 3.56
C LEU A 51 1.75 -19.76 5.00
N ALA A 52 2.07 -18.88 5.94
CA ALA A 52 1.78 -19.01 7.35
C ALA A 52 0.54 -18.18 7.69
N GLU A 53 -0.56 -18.83 8.01
CA GLU A 53 -1.79 -18.16 8.47
C GLU A 53 -1.58 -17.71 9.92
N LEU A 54 -1.15 -16.45 10.08
CA LEU A 54 -0.71 -15.90 11.36
C LEU A 54 -1.05 -14.42 11.46
N ASP A 55 -1.54 -14.01 12.63
CA ASP A 55 -1.76 -12.59 12.95
C ASP A 55 -0.44 -11.97 13.47
N ILE A 56 -0.07 -10.79 12.93
CA ILE A 56 1.14 -10.07 13.38
C ILE A 56 1.07 -9.62 14.85
N ARG A 57 -0.10 -9.68 15.49
CA ARG A 57 -0.25 -9.42 16.93
C ARG A 57 0.21 -10.61 17.78
N ASP A 58 0.32 -11.81 17.22
CA ASP A 58 0.92 -12.95 17.91
C ASP A 58 2.46 -12.88 17.83
N ALA A 59 3.03 -12.10 18.75
CA ALA A 59 4.47 -11.86 18.82
C ALA A 59 5.29 -13.15 18.95
N ALA A 60 4.80 -14.13 19.73
CA ALA A 60 5.52 -15.38 19.98
C ALA A 60 5.61 -16.24 18.72
N ALA A 61 4.48 -16.44 18.04
CA ALA A 61 4.44 -17.25 16.82
C ALA A 61 5.22 -16.57 15.68
N LEU A 62 5.13 -15.23 15.56
CA LEU A 62 5.86 -14.47 14.55
C LEU A 62 7.38 -14.54 14.78
N ALA A 63 7.84 -14.41 16.02
CA ALA A 63 9.26 -14.52 16.37
C ALA A 63 9.79 -15.94 16.14
N ALA A 64 9.01 -16.98 16.45
CA ALA A 64 9.37 -18.37 16.19
C ALA A 64 9.54 -18.64 14.69
N LEU A 65 8.56 -18.23 13.88
CA LEU A 65 8.60 -18.35 12.41
C LEU A 65 9.82 -17.62 11.83
N ALA A 66 10.05 -16.39 12.24
CA ALA A 66 11.16 -15.58 11.72
C ALA A 66 12.52 -16.19 12.14
N SER A 67 12.66 -16.68 13.36
CA SER A 67 13.89 -17.33 13.85
C SER A 67 14.21 -18.63 13.12
N GLU A 68 13.19 -19.42 12.77
CA GLU A 68 13.32 -20.66 11.99
C GLU A 68 13.66 -20.36 10.53
N TRP A 69 12.88 -19.46 9.90
CA TRP A 69 13.03 -19.13 8.47
C TRP A 69 14.28 -18.28 8.18
N ARG A 70 14.68 -17.43 9.13
CA ARG A 70 15.83 -16.50 9.01
C ARG A 70 15.76 -15.66 7.75
N PRO A 71 14.75 -14.80 7.59
CA PRO A 71 14.63 -13.95 6.42
C PRO A 71 15.80 -12.94 6.36
N GLU A 72 16.32 -12.72 5.15
CA GLU A 72 17.31 -11.68 4.88
C GLU A 72 16.63 -10.31 4.70
N ARG A 73 15.36 -10.31 4.29
CA ARG A 73 14.53 -9.13 4.08
C ARG A 73 13.13 -9.36 4.61
N ILE A 74 12.56 -8.35 5.24
CA ILE A 74 11.15 -8.35 5.63
C ILE A 74 10.44 -7.22 4.89
N PHE A 75 9.34 -7.56 4.20
CA PHE A 75 8.41 -6.61 3.62
C PHE A 75 7.15 -6.59 4.50
N HIS A 76 6.93 -5.46 5.15
CA HIS A 76 5.82 -5.34 6.09
C HIS A 76 4.66 -4.54 5.49
N LEU A 77 3.64 -5.27 5.03
CA LEU A 77 2.42 -4.72 4.42
C LEU A 77 1.16 -5.00 5.25
N ALA A 78 1.19 -5.98 6.17
CA ALA A 78 0.06 -6.28 7.04
C ALA A 78 -0.36 -5.02 7.81
N ALA A 79 -1.64 -4.64 7.70
CA ALA A 79 -2.20 -3.48 8.38
C ALA A 79 -3.73 -3.56 8.41
N GLN A 80 -4.34 -2.90 9.38
CA GLN A 80 -5.71 -2.43 9.30
C GLN A 80 -5.69 -1.19 8.38
N ILE A 81 -6.43 -1.21 7.26
CA ILE A 81 -6.37 -0.18 6.21
C ILE A 81 -7.65 0.65 6.07
N ASP A 82 -8.74 0.21 6.70
CA ASP A 82 -10.04 0.89 6.64
C ASP A 82 -10.02 2.13 7.52
N VAL A 83 -10.02 3.30 6.86
CA VAL A 83 -10.00 4.61 7.54
C VAL A 83 -11.23 4.79 8.44
N ARG A 84 -12.41 4.29 8.05
CA ARG A 84 -13.64 4.44 8.84
C ARG A 84 -13.58 3.58 10.09
N LYS A 85 -13.18 2.32 9.98
CA LYS A 85 -12.93 1.45 11.14
C LYS A 85 -11.89 2.04 12.08
N SER A 86 -10.86 2.69 11.55
CA SER A 86 -9.84 3.31 12.38
C SER A 86 -10.39 4.45 13.24
N ILE A 87 -11.40 5.17 12.74
CA ILE A 87 -12.09 6.23 13.50
C ILE A 87 -13.06 5.63 14.51
N GLU A 88 -13.76 4.56 14.15
CA GLU A 88 -14.70 3.86 15.04
C GLU A 88 -14.01 3.13 16.19
N ASP A 89 -12.87 2.48 15.92
CA ASP A 89 -12.07 1.75 16.91
C ASP A 89 -10.56 2.06 16.75
N PRO A 90 -10.10 3.21 17.24
CA PRO A 90 -8.69 3.61 17.17
C PRO A 90 -7.76 2.67 17.93
N ALA A 91 -8.24 2.03 19.02
CA ALA A 91 -7.45 1.10 19.80
C ALA A 91 -7.16 -0.20 19.02
N PHE A 92 -8.15 -0.72 18.33
CA PHE A 92 -7.99 -1.86 17.43
C PHE A 92 -7.01 -1.54 16.29
N ASP A 93 -7.17 -0.38 15.64
CA ASP A 93 -6.25 0.10 14.60
C ASP A 93 -4.81 0.16 15.11
N ALA A 94 -4.59 0.81 16.26
CA ALA A 94 -3.26 0.92 16.86
C ALA A 94 -2.68 -0.46 17.27
N SER A 95 -3.51 -1.39 17.74
CA SER A 95 -3.07 -2.74 18.12
C SER A 95 -2.46 -3.49 16.94
N ILE A 96 -2.99 -3.30 15.73
CA ILE A 96 -2.48 -3.92 14.50
C ILE A 96 -1.33 -3.09 13.93
N ASN A 97 -1.57 -1.81 13.66
CA ASN A 97 -0.65 -0.99 12.89
C ASN A 97 0.59 -0.56 13.66
N VAL A 98 0.47 -0.34 14.97
CA VAL A 98 1.61 0.03 15.82
C VAL A 98 2.15 -1.20 16.56
N GLY A 99 1.29 -1.90 17.32
CA GLY A 99 1.70 -3.10 18.07
C GLY A 99 2.20 -4.21 17.16
N GLY A 100 1.45 -4.51 16.09
CA GLY A 100 1.87 -5.50 15.08
C GLY A 100 3.19 -5.13 14.39
N THR A 101 3.41 -3.83 14.07
CA THR A 101 4.71 -3.39 13.52
C THR A 101 5.85 -3.58 14.52
N ALA A 102 5.64 -3.28 15.80
CA ALA A 102 6.65 -3.53 16.84
C ALA A 102 7.00 -5.04 16.92
N ASN A 103 6.00 -5.93 16.84
CA ASN A 103 6.21 -7.37 16.83
C ASN A 103 7.01 -7.83 15.58
N VAL A 104 6.72 -7.25 14.41
CA VAL A 104 7.49 -7.55 13.18
C VAL A 104 8.94 -7.10 13.32
N LEU A 105 9.19 -5.96 13.93
CA LEU A 105 10.55 -5.47 14.19
C LEU A 105 11.28 -6.30 15.24
N ASP A 106 10.60 -6.79 16.28
CA ASP A 106 11.17 -7.73 17.24
C ASP A 106 11.48 -9.09 16.60
N ALA A 107 10.60 -9.58 15.72
CA ALA A 107 10.84 -10.78 14.94
C ALA A 107 12.05 -10.61 14.00
N ALA A 108 12.20 -9.43 13.36
CA ALA A 108 13.39 -9.09 12.57
C ALA A 108 14.66 -9.16 13.41
N ARG A 109 14.63 -8.60 14.62
CA ARG A 109 15.74 -8.65 15.57
C ARG A 109 16.09 -10.08 15.98
N ALA A 110 15.09 -10.90 16.34
CA ALA A 110 15.28 -12.30 16.74
C ALA A 110 15.86 -13.16 15.61
N ALA A 111 15.50 -12.87 14.37
CA ALA A 111 15.98 -13.54 13.16
C ALA A 111 17.32 -12.97 12.61
N GLU A 112 17.88 -11.94 13.25
CA GLU A 112 19.06 -11.20 12.78
C GLU A 112 18.84 -10.55 11.39
N CYS A 113 17.60 -10.32 11.00
CA CYS A 113 17.25 -9.63 9.77
C CYS A 113 17.61 -8.14 9.88
N ARG A 114 18.39 -7.62 8.92
CA ARG A 114 18.92 -6.25 8.98
C ARG A 114 18.19 -5.26 8.11
N ARG A 115 17.20 -5.70 7.33
CA ARG A 115 16.47 -4.82 6.40
C ARG A 115 14.97 -5.05 6.47
N VAL A 116 14.22 -3.98 6.77
CA VAL A 116 12.75 -3.97 6.77
C VAL A 116 12.26 -2.89 5.80
N VAL A 117 11.44 -3.29 4.83
CA VAL A 117 10.70 -2.41 3.92
C VAL A 117 9.27 -2.32 4.43
N PHE A 118 8.89 -1.16 4.96
CA PHE A 118 7.57 -0.92 5.52
C PHE A 118 6.70 -0.13 4.54
N VAL A 119 5.49 -0.61 4.29
CA VAL A 119 4.51 0.12 3.49
C VAL A 119 3.73 1.08 4.39
N SER A 120 3.99 2.36 4.20
CA SER A 120 3.32 3.49 4.83
C SER A 120 2.35 4.16 3.86
N THR A 121 1.83 5.32 4.19
CA THR A 121 0.83 6.03 3.39
C THR A 121 1.13 7.52 3.29
N GLY A 122 1.39 8.03 2.09
CA GLY A 122 1.43 9.47 1.86
C GLY A 122 0.03 10.07 1.76
N GLY A 123 -0.96 9.28 1.31
CA GLY A 123 -2.34 9.74 1.18
C GLY A 123 -3.07 10.05 2.50
N ALA A 124 -2.57 9.56 3.64
CA ALA A 124 -3.24 9.74 4.94
C ALA A 124 -2.38 10.43 6.01
N ILE A 125 -1.04 10.42 5.87
CA ILE A 125 -0.14 11.02 6.87
C ILE A 125 -0.09 12.54 6.78
N TYR A 126 -0.11 13.10 5.58
CA TYR A 126 0.00 14.55 5.37
C TYR A 126 -1.31 15.32 5.57
N GLY A 127 -2.43 14.62 5.77
CA GLY A 127 -3.75 15.24 5.86
C GLY A 127 -4.17 15.88 4.53
N GLU A 128 -4.88 16.99 4.60
CA GLU A 128 -5.35 17.71 3.39
C GLU A 128 -4.25 18.46 2.65
N GLY A 129 -3.01 18.48 3.16
CA GLY A 129 -1.98 19.34 2.62
C GLY A 129 -2.36 20.83 2.64
N ALA A 130 -3.33 21.21 3.47
CA ALA A 130 -3.95 22.52 3.49
C ALA A 130 -2.91 23.64 3.57
N GLY A 131 -2.88 24.47 2.53
CA GLY A 131 -1.93 25.57 2.39
C GLY A 131 -0.53 25.18 1.93
N GLN A 132 -0.25 23.91 1.66
CA GLN A 132 1.01 23.44 1.11
C GLN A 132 0.95 23.39 -0.43
N GLN A 133 2.08 23.65 -1.06
CA GLN A 133 2.21 23.52 -2.52
C GLN A 133 2.34 22.02 -2.86
N LEU A 134 1.51 21.54 -3.79
CA LEU A 134 1.64 20.19 -4.34
C LEU A 134 2.66 20.14 -5.48
N PRO A 135 3.35 19.02 -5.67
CA PRO A 135 3.33 17.80 -4.86
C PRO A 135 4.09 17.94 -3.52
N LEU A 136 3.70 17.14 -2.50
CA LEU A 136 4.32 17.14 -1.16
C LEU A 136 5.57 16.28 -1.12
N ASP A 137 6.66 16.82 -0.59
CA ASP A 137 7.88 16.07 -0.28
C ASP A 137 7.84 15.47 1.16
N GLU A 138 8.88 14.71 1.55
CA GLU A 138 8.96 14.08 2.86
C GLU A 138 9.16 15.05 4.03
N GLY A 139 9.52 16.30 3.74
CA GLY A 139 9.63 17.40 4.71
C GLY A 139 8.30 18.11 4.99
N ALA A 140 7.25 17.79 4.24
CA ALA A 140 5.92 18.36 4.44
C ALA A 140 5.37 18.06 5.83
N ALA A 141 4.55 18.96 6.36
CA ALA A 141 3.97 18.84 7.69
C ALA A 141 3.10 17.56 7.80
N ILE A 142 3.30 16.82 8.88
CA ILE A 142 2.52 15.63 9.21
C ILE A 142 1.27 16.07 9.98
N ALA A 143 0.10 15.80 9.43
CA ALA A 143 -1.19 16.18 9.97
C ALA A 143 -2.29 15.15 9.68
N PRO A 144 -2.16 13.89 10.16
CA PRO A 144 -3.11 12.83 9.82
C PRO A 144 -4.50 13.14 10.37
N MET A 145 -5.53 12.91 9.56
CA MET A 145 -6.94 13.15 9.87
C MET A 145 -7.68 11.87 10.29
N SER A 146 -6.96 10.76 10.49
CA SER A 146 -7.54 9.48 10.91
C SER A 146 -6.57 8.72 11.82
N ALA A 147 -7.12 7.81 12.63
CA ALA A 147 -6.29 6.92 13.44
C ALA A 147 -5.39 6.04 12.57
N TYR A 148 -5.85 5.61 11.39
CA TYR A 148 -5.03 4.92 10.39
C TYR A 148 -3.79 5.73 9.99
N GLY A 149 -3.95 6.99 9.58
CA GLY A 149 -2.81 7.84 9.23
C GLY A 149 -1.86 8.05 10.41
N GLN A 150 -2.41 8.27 11.60
CA GLN A 150 -1.64 8.44 12.83
C GLN A 150 -0.88 7.17 13.22
N SER A 151 -1.49 6.00 13.12
CA SER A 151 -0.84 4.72 13.46
C SER A 151 0.27 4.35 12.47
N LYS A 152 0.08 4.62 11.18
CA LYS A 152 1.13 4.43 10.16
C LYS A 152 2.32 5.36 10.42
N TYR A 153 2.06 6.62 10.77
CA TYR A 153 3.14 7.55 11.16
C TYR A 153 3.85 7.11 12.45
N ALA A 154 3.12 6.64 13.46
CA ALA A 154 3.73 6.11 14.68
C ALA A 154 4.62 4.89 14.38
N ALA A 155 4.20 4.00 13.48
CA ALA A 155 4.99 2.84 13.05
C ALA A 155 6.31 3.25 12.36
N GLU A 156 6.33 4.33 11.57
CA GLU A 156 7.59 4.89 11.03
C GLU A 156 8.57 5.31 12.15
N GLY A 157 8.04 5.85 13.25
CA GLY A 157 8.84 6.17 14.43
C GLY A 157 9.49 4.94 15.08
N TYR A 158 8.77 3.80 15.10
CA TYR A 158 9.35 2.53 15.57
C TYR A 158 10.44 2.01 14.64
N LEU A 159 10.30 2.11 13.32
CA LEU A 159 11.39 1.76 12.39
C LEU A 159 12.66 2.55 12.73
N ALA A 160 12.56 3.87 12.86
CA ALA A 160 13.67 4.73 13.20
C ALA A 160 14.26 4.43 14.59
N LEU A 161 13.44 4.01 15.56
CA LEU A 161 13.89 3.58 16.88
C LEU A 161 14.72 2.29 16.80
N TYR A 162 14.22 1.28 16.07
CA TYR A 162 14.91 -0.01 15.93
C TYR A 162 16.22 0.09 15.14
N GLU A 163 16.31 1.02 14.20
CA GLU A 163 17.58 1.36 13.54
C GLU A 163 18.59 1.88 14.55
N ARG A 164 18.22 2.85 15.39
CA ARG A 164 19.13 3.43 16.41
C ARG A 164 19.53 2.44 17.49
N LEU A 165 18.59 1.60 17.96
CA LEU A 165 18.86 0.68 19.09
C LEU A 165 19.50 -0.63 18.66
N TYR A 166 19.15 -1.15 17.49
CA TYR A 166 19.48 -2.52 17.11
C TYR A 166 20.16 -2.62 15.73
N GLY A 167 20.33 -1.51 15.02
CA GLY A 167 20.93 -1.48 13.70
C GLY A 167 20.10 -2.18 12.61
N ILE A 168 18.77 -2.24 12.80
CA ILE A 168 17.82 -2.76 11.80
C ILE A 168 17.47 -1.62 10.85
N SER A 169 18.01 -1.66 9.64
CA SER A 169 17.75 -0.65 8.61
C SER A 169 16.29 -0.68 8.14
N GLY A 170 15.56 0.39 8.37
CA GLY A 170 14.15 0.54 8.02
C GLY A 170 13.90 1.62 6.97
N ILE A 171 13.18 1.28 5.92
CA ILE A 171 12.66 2.26 4.96
C ILE A 171 11.13 2.24 4.98
N ALA A 172 10.50 3.41 5.05
CA ALA A 172 9.05 3.56 5.02
C ALA A 172 8.62 4.13 3.67
N LEU A 173 7.96 3.33 2.86
CA LEU A 173 7.43 3.74 1.56
C LEU A 173 6.07 4.40 1.75
N ARG A 174 6.01 5.72 1.66
CA ARG A 174 4.76 6.51 1.74
C ARG A 174 4.07 6.53 0.39
N LEU A 175 3.07 5.66 0.23
CA LEU A 175 2.38 5.48 -1.04
C LEU A 175 1.32 6.55 -1.29
N GLY A 176 1.18 6.98 -2.54
CA GLY A 176 -0.02 7.60 -3.06
C GLY A 176 -1.19 6.62 -3.13
N ASN A 177 -2.22 6.93 -3.90
CA ASN A 177 -3.39 6.06 -4.06
C ASN A 177 -3.06 4.90 -5.03
N VAL A 178 -2.73 3.75 -4.46
CA VAL A 178 -2.36 2.56 -5.25
C VAL A 178 -3.58 1.91 -5.88
N TYR A 179 -3.45 1.49 -7.14
CA TYR A 179 -4.47 0.76 -7.88
C TYR A 179 -3.85 -0.33 -8.76
N GLY A 180 -4.65 -1.30 -9.17
CA GLY A 180 -4.19 -2.38 -10.06
C GLY A 180 -4.88 -3.72 -9.82
N PRO A 181 -4.39 -4.79 -10.49
CA PRO A 181 -4.90 -6.15 -10.35
C PRO A 181 -4.97 -6.65 -8.91
N ARG A 182 -6.02 -7.43 -8.60
CA ARG A 182 -6.32 -7.99 -7.26
C ARG A 182 -6.76 -6.98 -6.20
N GLN A 183 -6.99 -5.71 -6.55
CA GLN A 183 -7.67 -4.79 -5.64
C GLN A 183 -9.14 -5.18 -5.55
N ASP A 184 -9.64 -5.42 -4.32
CA ASP A 184 -11.02 -5.87 -4.11
C ASP A 184 -12.03 -4.73 -4.36
N PRO A 185 -12.91 -4.84 -5.36
CA PRO A 185 -13.90 -3.80 -5.66
C PRO A 185 -15.01 -3.68 -4.60
N LEU A 186 -15.16 -4.69 -3.72
CA LEU A 186 -16.21 -4.73 -2.69
C LEU A 186 -15.69 -4.33 -1.30
N GLY A 187 -14.38 -4.23 -1.12
CA GLY A 187 -13.74 -3.84 0.15
C GLY A 187 -13.59 -2.32 0.30
N GLU A 188 -12.71 -1.89 1.20
CA GLU A 188 -12.23 -0.49 1.26
C GLU A 188 -11.35 -0.18 0.03
N ALA A 189 -11.91 -0.47 -1.13
CA ALA A 189 -11.25 -0.34 -2.40
C ALA A 189 -11.07 1.12 -2.78
N GLY A 190 -9.97 1.40 -3.43
CA GLY A 190 -9.84 2.65 -4.16
C GLY A 190 -10.93 2.75 -5.24
N VAL A 191 -11.30 3.98 -5.55
CA VAL A 191 -12.34 4.31 -6.53
C VAL A 191 -12.15 3.59 -7.88
N ILE A 192 -10.91 3.33 -8.30
CA ILE A 192 -10.61 2.65 -9.57
C ILE A 192 -11.13 1.22 -9.58
N ALA A 193 -10.89 0.42 -8.53
CA ALA A 193 -11.39 -0.96 -8.49
C ALA A 193 -12.93 -1.00 -8.49
N ILE A 194 -13.56 -0.08 -7.73
CA ILE A 194 -15.03 0.06 -7.71
C ILE A 194 -15.55 0.40 -9.11
N PHE A 195 -14.95 1.36 -9.80
CA PHE A 195 -15.39 1.76 -11.14
C PHE A 195 -15.17 0.67 -12.19
N CYS A 196 -14.05 -0.05 -12.13
CA CYS A 196 -13.81 -1.20 -13.00
C CYS A 196 -14.86 -2.30 -12.80
N GLY A 197 -15.17 -2.62 -11.53
CA GLY A 197 -16.24 -3.59 -11.22
C GLY A 197 -17.61 -3.16 -11.74
N LYS A 198 -17.97 -1.89 -11.56
CA LYS A 198 -19.22 -1.34 -12.09
C LYS A 198 -19.29 -1.34 -13.62
N LEU A 199 -18.21 -0.93 -14.27
CA LEU A 199 -18.12 -0.95 -15.73
C LEU A 199 -18.36 -2.35 -16.28
N ARG A 200 -17.73 -3.39 -15.68
CA ARG A 200 -17.99 -4.78 -16.06
C ARG A 200 -19.40 -5.27 -15.78
N GLY A 201 -20.00 -4.79 -14.68
CA GLY A 201 -21.38 -5.08 -14.34
C GLY A 201 -22.43 -4.33 -15.18
N GLY A 202 -22.00 -3.44 -16.08
CA GLY A 202 -22.89 -2.56 -16.81
C GLY A 202 -23.60 -1.53 -15.93
N GLU A 203 -23.02 -1.22 -14.77
CA GLU A 203 -23.55 -0.27 -13.79
C GLU A 203 -22.88 1.09 -13.94
N ARG A 204 -23.60 2.15 -13.58
CA ARG A 204 -23.07 3.52 -13.57
C ARG A 204 -22.17 3.75 -12.35
N PRO A 205 -21.06 4.49 -12.49
CA PRO A 205 -20.20 4.84 -11.35
C PRO A 205 -20.90 5.88 -10.47
N LEU A 206 -20.81 5.71 -9.14
CA LEU A 206 -21.32 6.67 -8.18
C LEU A 206 -20.18 7.55 -7.68
N ILE A 207 -20.30 8.86 -7.89
CA ILE A 207 -19.36 9.88 -7.43
C ILE A 207 -19.94 10.64 -6.24
N PHE A 208 -19.17 10.76 -5.17
CA PHE A 208 -19.54 11.57 -4.01
C PHE A 208 -19.00 13.00 -4.21
N GLY A 209 -19.84 14.00 -3.94
CA GLY A 209 -19.53 15.40 -4.26
C GLY A 209 -19.66 15.67 -5.76
N ASP A 210 -18.87 16.60 -6.26
CA ASP A 210 -18.83 17.00 -7.67
C ASP A 210 -17.79 16.25 -8.53
N GLY A 211 -16.99 15.36 -7.89
CA GLY A 211 -15.97 14.56 -8.56
C GLY A 211 -14.68 15.32 -8.90
N THR A 212 -14.54 16.56 -8.46
CA THR A 212 -13.33 17.38 -8.70
C THR A 212 -12.19 17.06 -7.73
N GLN A 213 -12.46 16.32 -6.64
CA GLN A 213 -11.42 15.88 -5.73
C GLN A 213 -10.35 15.06 -6.47
N THR A 214 -9.09 15.35 -6.16
CA THR A 214 -7.96 14.75 -6.86
C THR A 214 -7.11 13.86 -5.97
N ARG A 215 -6.48 12.86 -6.58
CA ARG A 215 -5.50 11.97 -5.93
C ARG A 215 -4.32 11.75 -6.87
N ASP A 216 -3.22 11.33 -6.28
CA ASP A 216 -2.07 10.80 -7.00
C ASP A 216 -2.22 9.28 -7.11
N TYR A 217 -2.59 8.82 -8.29
CA TYR A 217 -2.83 7.39 -8.55
C TYR A 217 -1.56 6.70 -9.03
N LEU A 218 -1.12 5.70 -8.26
CA LEU A 218 0.11 4.95 -8.51
C LEU A 218 -0.21 3.49 -8.84
N TYR A 219 0.27 3.00 -9.98
CA TYR A 219 0.06 1.61 -10.40
C TYR A 219 0.82 0.63 -9.52
N VAL A 220 0.19 -0.49 -9.15
CA VAL A 220 0.78 -1.48 -8.23
C VAL A 220 2.09 -2.08 -8.71
N GLY A 221 2.26 -2.26 -10.02
CA GLY A 221 3.53 -2.73 -10.60
C GLY A 221 4.71 -1.77 -10.33
N ASP A 222 4.46 -0.46 -10.34
CA ASP A 222 5.47 0.53 -9.98
C ASP A 222 5.78 0.49 -8.48
N VAL A 223 4.79 0.23 -7.61
CA VAL A 223 5.00 0.02 -6.16
C VAL A 223 5.86 -1.22 -5.92
N VAL A 224 5.60 -2.32 -6.61
CA VAL A 224 6.43 -3.54 -6.54
C VAL A 224 7.88 -3.23 -6.92
N ALA A 225 8.09 -2.53 -8.04
CA ALA A 225 9.43 -2.13 -8.47
C ALA A 225 10.15 -1.28 -7.41
N ALA A 226 9.44 -0.34 -6.78
CA ALA A 226 9.99 0.48 -5.69
C ALA A 226 10.36 -0.36 -4.46
N ALA A 227 9.49 -1.29 -4.05
CA ALA A 227 9.74 -2.16 -2.90
C ALA A 227 10.96 -3.06 -3.11
N LEU A 228 11.12 -3.60 -4.33
CA LEU A 228 12.31 -4.39 -4.71
C LEU A 228 13.58 -3.53 -4.67
N ALA A 229 13.56 -2.32 -5.23
CA ALA A 229 14.69 -1.39 -5.18
C ALA A 229 15.02 -0.98 -3.73
N ALA A 230 14.00 -0.71 -2.92
CA ALA A 230 14.16 -0.36 -1.51
C ALA A 230 14.83 -1.49 -0.70
N ALA A 231 14.52 -2.75 -0.98
CA ALA A 231 15.11 -3.89 -0.30
C ALA A 231 16.62 -4.05 -0.55
N GLU A 232 17.11 -3.62 -1.72
CA GLU A 232 18.52 -3.67 -2.09
C GLU A 232 19.30 -2.42 -1.67
N SER A 233 18.61 -1.33 -1.35
CA SER A 233 19.23 -0.06 -0.99
C SER A 233 19.64 -0.01 0.49
N THR A 234 20.49 0.95 0.83
CA THR A 234 20.85 1.32 2.21
C THR A 234 20.06 2.54 2.70
N VAL A 235 19.13 3.05 1.91
CA VAL A 235 18.30 4.22 2.24
C VAL A 235 17.39 3.90 3.40
N THR A 236 17.31 4.79 4.38
CA THR A 236 16.43 4.66 5.56
C THR A 236 15.46 5.82 5.69
N GLY A 237 14.47 5.65 6.57
CA GLY A 237 13.44 6.67 6.82
C GLY A 237 12.36 6.71 5.74
N PRO A 238 11.53 7.78 5.73
CA PRO A 238 10.39 7.89 4.83
C PRO A 238 10.83 8.22 3.39
N VAL A 239 10.18 7.59 2.42
CA VAL A 239 10.35 7.88 0.98
C VAL A 239 8.97 7.89 0.33
N ASN A 240 8.62 9.01 -0.29
CA ASN A 240 7.37 9.15 -1.03
C ASN A 240 7.40 8.37 -2.35
N LEU A 241 6.31 7.66 -2.62
CA LEU A 241 6.06 7.00 -3.89
C LEU A 241 4.76 7.53 -4.48
N GLY A 242 4.87 8.34 -5.49
CA GLY A 242 3.77 8.94 -6.23
C GLY A 242 4.19 9.25 -7.65
N THR A 243 3.23 9.74 -8.44
CA THR A 243 3.47 10.23 -9.79
C THR A 243 3.75 11.73 -9.83
N GLY A 244 3.49 12.44 -8.73
CA GLY A 244 3.50 13.91 -8.65
C GLY A 244 2.34 14.56 -9.40
N ARG A 245 1.39 13.77 -9.91
CA ARG A 245 0.29 14.24 -10.76
C ARG A 245 -1.05 13.96 -10.13
N GLU A 246 -1.89 14.96 -10.13
CA GLU A 246 -3.26 14.86 -9.67
C GLU A 246 -4.18 14.39 -10.81
N ALA A 247 -5.08 13.44 -10.50
CA ALA A 247 -6.19 13.13 -11.38
C ALA A 247 -7.50 13.14 -10.58
N SER A 248 -8.57 13.74 -11.16
CA SER A 248 -9.88 13.82 -10.53
C SER A 248 -10.67 12.51 -10.67
N VAL A 249 -11.62 12.31 -9.77
CA VAL A 249 -12.54 11.15 -9.84
C VAL A 249 -13.37 11.18 -11.13
N LEU A 250 -13.78 12.36 -11.60
CA LEU A 250 -14.42 12.54 -12.91
C LEU A 250 -13.53 12.03 -14.04
N LYS A 251 -12.24 12.41 -14.04
CA LYS A 251 -11.30 11.98 -15.08
C LYS A 251 -11.13 10.47 -15.12
N LEU A 252 -11.19 9.79 -13.97
CA LEU A 252 -11.18 8.33 -13.91
C LEU A 252 -12.41 7.72 -14.58
N ALA A 253 -13.61 8.22 -14.26
CA ALA A 253 -14.85 7.73 -14.84
C ALA A 253 -14.87 7.88 -16.37
N GLU A 254 -14.51 9.07 -16.88
CA GLU A 254 -14.39 9.35 -18.31
C GLU A 254 -13.39 8.39 -19.00
N THR A 255 -12.19 8.22 -18.39
CA THR A 255 -11.15 7.39 -18.97
C THR A 255 -11.56 5.92 -19.01
N LEU A 256 -12.16 5.40 -17.93
CA LEU A 256 -12.64 4.02 -17.86
C LEU A 256 -13.81 3.78 -18.82
N GLY A 257 -14.76 4.72 -18.94
CA GLY A 257 -15.85 4.62 -19.92
C GLY A 257 -15.33 4.49 -21.34
N ARG A 258 -14.34 5.30 -21.71
CA ARG A 258 -13.67 5.22 -23.02
C ARG A 258 -12.89 3.92 -23.21
N LEU A 259 -12.18 3.43 -22.18
CA LEU A 259 -11.42 2.18 -22.25
C LEU A 259 -12.30 0.94 -22.35
N GLY A 260 -13.52 0.98 -21.80
CA GLY A 260 -14.50 -0.09 -21.84
C GLY A 260 -15.51 0.03 -22.98
N ASP A 261 -15.31 0.97 -23.91
CA ASP A 261 -16.23 1.25 -25.03
C ASP A 261 -17.69 1.40 -24.57
N SER A 262 -17.91 2.03 -23.39
CA SER A 262 -19.23 2.16 -22.77
C SER A 262 -19.70 3.61 -22.75
N GLU A 263 -20.57 3.96 -23.70
CA GLU A 263 -21.23 5.28 -23.73
C GLU A 263 -22.18 5.49 -22.52
N SER A 264 -22.65 4.40 -21.90
CA SER A 264 -23.54 4.45 -20.73
C SER A 264 -22.82 4.59 -19.39
N PHE A 265 -21.49 4.63 -19.36
CA PHE A 265 -20.71 4.79 -18.12
C PHE A 265 -20.62 6.25 -17.65
N GLU A 266 -21.77 6.93 -17.67
CA GLU A 266 -21.91 8.27 -17.13
C GLU A 266 -22.12 8.23 -15.61
N PRO A 267 -21.41 9.10 -14.83
CA PRO A 267 -21.48 9.06 -13.38
C PRO A 267 -22.86 9.52 -12.85
N GLU A 268 -23.28 8.87 -11.77
CA GLU A 268 -24.29 9.37 -10.84
C GLU A 268 -23.62 10.12 -9.70
N PHE A 269 -24.29 11.14 -9.16
CA PHE A 269 -23.73 11.96 -8.09
C PHE A 269 -24.51 11.79 -6.80
N ALA A 270 -23.77 11.72 -5.67
CA ALA A 270 -24.31 11.72 -4.32
C ALA A 270 -23.72 12.87 -3.49
N GLY A 271 -24.28 13.12 -2.32
CA GLY A 271 -23.76 14.15 -1.43
C GLY A 271 -22.27 13.95 -1.07
N PRO A 272 -21.54 15.02 -0.77
CA PRO A 272 -20.12 14.93 -0.43
C PRO A 272 -19.90 14.14 0.86
N ARG A 273 -18.75 13.47 0.97
CA ARG A 273 -18.33 12.75 2.18
C ARG A 273 -17.65 13.72 3.15
N ALA A 274 -18.04 13.71 4.41
CA ALA A 274 -17.37 14.52 5.44
C ALA A 274 -15.93 14.01 5.66
N GLY A 275 -14.98 14.95 5.79
CA GLY A 275 -13.57 14.63 6.07
C GLY A 275 -12.81 14.05 4.86
N GLU A 276 -13.36 14.13 3.66
CA GLU A 276 -12.65 13.70 2.46
C GLU A 276 -11.56 14.70 2.07
N VAL A 277 -10.32 14.21 1.94
CA VAL A 277 -9.18 15.00 1.43
C VAL A 277 -9.51 15.50 0.03
N GLN A 278 -9.38 16.81 -0.21
CA GLN A 278 -9.72 17.39 -1.51
C GLN A 278 -8.62 17.19 -2.52
N ARG A 279 -7.36 17.45 -2.16
CA ARG A 279 -6.23 17.35 -3.09
C ARG A 279 -5.02 16.75 -2.42
N ILE A 280 -4.34 15.82 -3.10
CA ILE A 280 -3.04 15.30 -2.69
C ILE A 280 -2.24 14.77 -3.88
N ALA A 281 -0.95 15.09 -3.91
CA ALA A 281 0.05 14.51 -4.80
C ALA A 281 1.39 14.46 -4.05
N LEU A 282 2.23 13.46 -4.36
CA LEU A 282 3.49 13.20 -3.67
C LEU A 282 4.68 13.48 -4.59
N ASP A 283 5.65 14.22 -4.09
CA ASP A 283 6.95 14.38 -4.75
C ASP A 283 7.81 13.14 -4.51
N ALA A 284 8.11 12.41 -5.58
CA ALA A 284 8.95 11.22 -5.56
C ALA A 284 10.43 11.49 -5.90
N SER A 285 10.87 12.73 -5.88
CA SER A 285 12.26 13.11 -6.23
C SER A 285 13.30 12.43 -5.34
N ARG A 286 12.97 12.13 -4.07
CA ARG A 286 13.85 11.36 -3.18
C ARG A 286 13.98 9.92 -3.64
N ALA A 287 12.87 9.28 -4.03
CA ALA A 287 12.89 7.93 -4.58
C ALA A 287 13.73 7.85 -5.87
N GLU A 288 13.63 8.84 -6.74
CA GLU A 288 14.44 8.88 -7.95
C GLU A 288 15.93 9.02 -7.64
N ARG A 289 16.31 9.95 -6.77
CA ARG A 289 17.74 10.18 -6.42
C ARG A 289 18.36 9.02 -5.65
N GLU A 290 17.65 8.45 -4.69
CA GLU A 290 18.24 7.53 -3.70
C GLU A 290 17.95 6.06 -4.01
N LEU A 291 16.85 5.73 -4.70
CA LEU A 291 16.49 4.38 -5.10
C LEU A 291 16.62 4.13 -6.60
N GLY A 292 16.90 5.17 -7.42
CA GLY A 292 16.87 5.07 -8.87
C GLY A 292 15.49 4.74 -9.42
N TRP A 293 14.43 5.01 -8.65
CA TRP A 293 13.07 4.65 -8.99
C TRP A 293 12.23 5.86 -9.40
N ARG A 294 11.42 5.67 -10.42
CA ARG A 294 10.33 6.57 -10.80
C ARG A 294 9.17 5.76 -11.37
N PRO A 295 7.92 6.26 -11.27
CA PRO A 295 6.78 5.58 -11.87
C PRO A 295 6.94 5.53 -13.40
N LYS A 296 6.64 4.36 -13.98
CA LYS A 296 6.77 4.13 -15.43
C LYS A 296 5.42 3.95 -16.12
N THR A 297 4.40 3.56 -15.36
CA THR A 297 3.07 3.24 -15.88
C THR A 297 2.24 4.52 -15.96
N SER A 298 1.75 4.86 -17.15
CA SER A 298 0.79 5.95 -17.27
C SER A 298 -0.54 5.59 -16.61
N LEU A 299 -1.33 6.59 -16.21
CA LEU A 299 -2.66 6.32 -15.62
C LEU A 299 -3.54 5.50 -16.57
N GLU A 300 -3.53 5.83 -17.86
CA GLU A 300 -4.34 5.14 -18.88
C GLU A 300 -3.90 3.68 -19.05
N ASP A 301 -2.59 3.41 -19.14
CA ASP A 301 -2.08 2.04 -19.27
C ASP A 301 -2.38 1.20 -18.02
N GLY A 302 -2.22 1.78 -16.84
CA GLY A 302 -2.54 1.11 -15.59
C GLY A 302 -4.05 0.84 -15.44
N LEU A 303 -4.91 1.76 -15.85
CA LEU A 303 -6.37 1.56 -15.87
C LEU A 303 -6.74 0.42 -16.82
N ARG A 304 -6.16 0.37 -18.03
CA ARG A 304 -6.35 -0.73 -18.98
C ARG A 304 -5.96 -2.06 -18.37
N GLN A 305 -4.74 -2.18 -17.83
CA GLN A 305 -4.26 -3.40 -17.19
C GLN A 305 -5.14 -3.82 -16.00
N THR A 306 -5.66 -2.86 -15.24
CA THR A 306 -6.57 -3.15 -14.13
C THR A 306 -7.91 -3.67 -14.62
N LEU A 307 -8.48 -3.06 -15.66
CA LEU A 307 -9.74 -3.48 -16.26
C LEU A 307 -9.64 -4.88 -16.90
N ASP A 308 -8.52 -5.19 -17.54
CA ASP A 308 -8.28 -6.50 -18.18
C ASP A 308 -8.13 -7.63 -17.15
N ALA A 309 -7.73 -7.30 -15.92
CA ALA A 309 -7.45 -8.27 -14.85
C ALA A 309 -8.67 -8.57 -13.93
N ILE A 310 -9.75 -7.83 -14.04
CA ILE A 310 -11.02 -8.05 -13.33
C ILE A 310 -11.96 -8.89 -14.18
#